data_1d71af05c9b4e0a51e7088c1acbd8b56
#
_entry.id   1d71af05c9b4e0a51e7088c1acbd8b56
#
_cell.length_a   1.000
_cell.length_b   1.000
_cell.length_c   1.000
_cell.angle_alpha   90.00
_cell.angle_beta   90.00
_cell.angle_gamma   90.00
#
_symmetry.space_group_name_H-M   'P 1'
#
loop_
_entity.id
_entity.type
_entity.pdbx_description
1 polymer ?
#
loop_
_entity_poly.entity_id
_entity_poly.type
_entity_poly.pdbx_seq_one_letter_code
_entity_poly.pdbx_strand_id
1 'polypeptide(L)'
;MKKLLLGLSLLLAIAIFAVSCSKDDNGNDVVLPGKANSFLTASFKGSKNVKLSKVNDNLTKKEFEVILDNGIKIEFDKDGNWVEIEAVKDVGTIPSEFVPKDILDYVTEHYLGLGINSIEIEDDGYEIELTDGTDLDFDLDGVFIKVDK
;
A
#
# COMPACT_ATOMS: atom_id res chain seq x y z
N MET A 1 59.97 -9.45 -3.28
CA MET A 1 58.60 -9.91 -3.62
C MET A 1 57.62 -9.13 -2.74
N LYS A 2 57.05 -8.07 -3.29
CA LYS A 2 56.11 -7.19 -2.57
C LYS A 2 54.68 -7.71 -2.82
N LYS A 3 54.01 -8.18 -1.78
CA LYS A 3 52.57 -8.58 -1.86
C LYS A 3 51.73 -7.32 -1.76
N LEU A 4 51.00 -7.00 -2.84
CA LEU A 4 50.07 -5.91 -2.95
C LEU A 4 48.70 -6.42 -2.40
N LEU A 5 48.31 -5.92 -1.22
CA LEU A 5 46.99 -6.18 -0.65
C LEU A 5 46.01 -5.19 -1.32
N LEU A 6 45.15 -5.70 -2.21
CA LEU A 6 44.01 -4.95 -2.70
C LEU A 6 42.94 -4.95 -1.60
N GLY A 7 42.78 -3.79 -0.96
CA GLY A 7 41.65 -3.54 -0.07
C GLY A 7 40.37 -3.38 -0.90
N LEU A 8 39.44 -4.33 -0.78
CA LEU A 8 38.12 -4.25 -1.34
C LEU A 8 37.26 -3.29 -0.49
N SER A 9 37.19 -2.03 -0.91
CA SER A 9 36.32 -1.03 -0.31
C SER A 9 34.87 -1.34 -0.67
N LEU A 10 34.14 -1.92 0.27
CA LEU A 10 32.70 -2.09 0.19
C LEU A 10 32.02 -0.73 0.38
N LEU A 11 31.72 -0.04 -0.71
CA LEU A 11 30.92 1.19 -0.69
C LEU A 11 29.47 0.79 -0.34
N LEU A 12 29.14 0.92 0.94
CA LEU A 12 27.78 0.86 1.44
C LEU A 12 27.06 2.14 0.96
N ALA A 13 26.35 2.03 -0.15
CA ALA A 13 25.47 3.10 -0.63
C ALA A 13 24.29 3.21 0.35
N ILE A 14 24.41 4.12 1.33
CA ILE A 14 23.28 4.53 2.17
C ILE A 14 22.38 5.36 1.26
N ALA A 15 21.29 4.76 0.77
CA ALA A 15 20.21 5.48 0.13
C ALA A 15 19.55 6.35 1.20
N ILE A 16 19.91 7.62 1.23
CA ILE A 16 19.23 8.62 2.05
C ILE A 16 17.89 8.88 1.37
N PHE A 17 16.85 8.20 1.82
CA PHE A 17 15.49 8.55 1.43
C PHE A 17 15.17 9.90 2.07
N ALA A 18 15.01 10.91 1.21
CA ALA A 18 14.47 12.18 1.65
C ALA A 18 13.06 11.93 2.17
N VAL A 19 12.85 12.13 3.47
CA VAL A 19 11.51 12.19 4.05
C VAL A 19 10.81 13.32 3.34
N SER A 20 9.88 12.98 2.44
CA SER A 20 9.05 13.97 1.78
C SER A 20 8.04 14.48 2.81
N CYS A 21 8.30 15.67 3.36
CA CYS A 21 7.31 16.40 4.13
C CYS A 21 6.36 17.07 3.14
N SER A 22 5.11 16.65 3.10
CA SER A 22 4.04 17.40 2.46
C SER A 22 3.35 18.27 3.51
N LYS A 23 2.75 19.38 3.09
CA LYS A 23 1.92 20.23 3.96
C LYS A 23 0.49 19.76 3.83
N ASP A 24 -0.22 19.67 4.95
CA ASP A 24 -1.66 19.52 4.96
C ASP A 24 -2.35 20.85 4.54
N ASP A 25 -3.67 20.81 4.35
CA ASP A 25 -4.47 21.99 3.98
C ASP A 25 -4.40 23.10 5.03
N ASN A 26 -3.91 22.81 6.24
CA ASN A 26 -3.68 23.75 7.34
C ASN A 26 -2.23 24.26 7.43
N GLY A 27 -1.35 23.86 6.51
CA GLY A 27 0.04 24.30 6.42
C GLY A 27 1.01 23.62 7.40
N ASN A 28 0.59 22.52 8.06
CA ASN A 28 1.47 21.69 8.89
C ASN A 28 2.23 20.69 8.04
N ASP A 29 3.47 20.39 8.42
CA ASP A 29 4.26 19.34 7.77
C ASP A 29 3.72 17.97 8.19
N VAL A 30 3.23 17.18 7.23
CA VAL A 30 2.81 15.80 7.44
C VAL A 30 4.03 14.89 7.44
N VAL A 31 4.22 14.13 8.50
CA VAL A 31 5.31 13.19 8.65
C VAL A 31 4.75 11.78 8.85
N LEU A 32 5.10 10.87 7.93
CA LEU A 32 4.69 9.47 8.05
C LEU A 32 5.40 8.77 9.20
N PRO A 33 4.71 7.85 9.91
CA PRO A 33 5.36 6.94 10.83
C PRO A 33 6.48 6.15 10.16
N GLY A 34 7.54 5.84 10.92
CA GLY A 34 8.69 5.11 10.39
C GLY A 34 8.33 3.75 9.80
N LYS A 35 7.30 3.07 10.33
CA LYS A 35 6.78 1.81 9.82
C LYS A 35 6.19 1.95 8.41
N ALA A 36 5.37 3.00 8.19
CA ALA A 36 4.82 3.30 6.87
C ALA A 36 5.92 3.61 5.84
N ASN A 37 6.93 4.42 6.22
CA ASN A 37 8.08 4.69 5.35
C ASN A 37 8.85 3.41 5.00
N SER A 38 9.04 2.51 5.97
CA SER A 38 9.72 1.22 5.74
C SER A 38 8.93 0.33 4.79
N PHE A 39 7.60 0.27 4.95
CA PHE A 39 6.71 -0.46 4.06
C PHE A 39 6.78 0.07 2.63
N LEU A 40 6.64 1.38 2.42
CA LEU A 40 6.73 2.00 1.09
C LEU A 40 8.07 1.69 0.42
N THR A 41 9.17 1.80 1.16
CA THR A 41 10.52 1.54 0.65
C THR A 41 10.72 0.07 0.25
N ALA A 42 10.18 -0.86 1.02
CA ALA A 42 10.32 -2.29 0.76
C ALA A 42 9.44 -2.79 -0.38
N SER A 43 8.17 -2.33 -0.40
CA SER A 43 7.12 -2.85 -1.28
C SER A 43 7.03 -2.08 -2.61
N PHE A 44 7.30 -0.78 -2.61
CA PHE A 44 7.16 0.08 -3.79
C PHE A 44 8.51 0.68 -4.22
N LYS A 45 9.49 -0.18 -4.42
CA LYS A 45 10.86 0.23 -4.79
C LYS A 45 10.88 1.08 -6.07
N GLY A 46 11.44 2.29 -5.94
CA GLY A 46 11.59 3.23 -7.06
C GLY A 46 10.38 4.12 -7.31
N SER A 47 9.23 3.86 -6.70
CA SER A 47 8.10 4.79 -6.72
C SER A 47 8.34 5.98 -5.82
N LYS A 48 7.75 7.12 -6.16
CA LYS A 48 7.83 8.37 -5.41
C LYS A 48 6.47 8.77 -4.89
N ASN A 49 6.44 9.32 -3.69
CA ASN A 49 5.23 9.94 -3.17
C ASN A 49 4.93 11.21 -3.99
N VAL A 50 3.78 11.25 -4.64
CA VAL A 50 3.30 12.45 -5.36
C VAL A 50 2.34 13.26 -4.51
N LYS A 51 1.69 12.62 -3.53
CA LYS A 51 0.84 13.26 -2.53
C LYS A 51 1.02 12.55 -1.19
N LEU A 52 1.10 13.32 -0.12
CA LEU A 52 1.04 12.85 1.25
C LEU A 52 0.09 13.78 2.00
N SER A 53 -0.94 13.22 2.59
CA SER A 53 -1.94 13.94 3.38
C SER A 53 -2.27 13.20 4.67
N LYS A 54 -2.74 13.97 5.65
CA LYS A 54 -3.36 13.42 6.85
C LYS A 54 -4.85 13.31 6.61
N VAL A 55 -5.41 12.14 6.88
CA VAL A 55 -6.85 11.89 6.81
C VAL A 55 -7.43 12.20 8.19
N ASN A 56 -8.38 13.12 8.25
CA ASN A 56 -9.08 13.46 9.50
C ASN A 56 -10.46 12.78 9.50
N ASP A 57 -10.47 11.48 9.43
CA ASP A 57 -11.70 10.72 9.55
C ASP A 57 -11.76 10.04 10.95
N ASN A 58 -12.74 10.46 11.77
CA ASN A 58 -12.94 9.88 13.08
C ASN A 58 -13.68 8.54 13.05
N LEU A 59 -14.10 8.08 11.88
CA LEU A 59 -14.91 6.87 11.70
C LEU A 59 -14.06 5.68 11.21
N THR A 60 -12.93 5.95 10.57
CA THR A 60 -12.02 4.93 10.04
C THR A 60 -10.70 4.90 10.82
N LYS A 61 -9.94 3.83 10.67
CA LYS A 61 -8.58 3.72 11.22
C LYS A 61 -7.55 4.51 10.41
N LYS A 62 -7.96 5.11 9.28
CA LYS A 62 -7.12 5.78 8.30
C LYS A 62 -6.64 7.13 8.87
N GLU A 63 -5.34 7.32 8.97
CA GLU A 63 -4.72 8.55 9.49
C GLU A 63 -3.85 9.26 8.46
N PHE A 64 -3.21 8.49 7.56
CA PHE A 64 -2.34 9.02 6.51
C PHE A 64 -2.68 8.41 5.16
N GLU A 65 -2.70 9.23 4.14
CA GLU A 65 -2.86 8.84 2.73
C GLU A 65 -1.56 9.14 1.98
N VAL A 66 -1.08 8.18 1.20
CA VAL A 66 0.05 8.34 0.28
C VAL A 66 -0.40 7.94 -1.12
N ILE A 67 -0.22 8.82 -2.09
CA ILE A 67 -0.37 8.50 -3.51
C ILE A 67 1.02 8.44 -4.15
N LEU A 68 1.27 7.35 -4.85
CA LEU A 68 2.53 7.10 -5.55
C LEU A 68 2.44 7.50 -7.02
N ASP A 69 3.59 7.74 -7.64
CA ASP A 69 3.70 8.12 -9.07
C ASP A 69 3.31 6.98 -10.03
N ASN A 70 3.21 5.75 -9.54
CA ASN A 70 2.69 4.60 -10.29
C ASN A 70 1.16 4.48 -10.25
N GLY A 71 0.46 5.39 -9.57
CA GLY A 71 -1.00 5.42 -9.46
C GLY A 71 -1.59 4.50 -8.40
N ILE A 72 -0.79 4.09 -7.41
CA ILE A 72 -1.27 3.37 -6.23
C ILE A 72 -1.45 4.37 -5.08
N LYS A 73 -2.59 4.30 -4.40
CA LYS A 73 -2.89 4.97 -3.14
C LYS A 73 -2.72 3.96 -2.01
N ILE A 74 -2.11 4.37 -0.93
CA ILE A 74 -2.00 3.57 0.28
C ILE A 74 -2.47 4.43 1.46
N GLU A 75 -3.33 3.88 2.28
CA GLU A 75 -3.75 4.47 3.54
C GLU A 75 -3.16 3.72 4.72
N PHE A 76 -2.75 4.47 5.73
CA PHE A 76 -2.09 3.96 6.92
C PHE A 76 -2.83 4.41 8.17
N ASP A 77 -2.82 3.55 9.19
CA ASP A 77 -3.25 3.91 10.53
C ASP A 77 -2.22 4.82 11.24
N LYS A 78 -2.55 5.27 12.45
CA LYS A 78 -1.69 6.11 13.29
C LYS A 78 -0.33 5.48 13.63
N ASP A 79 -0.23 4.15 13.60
CA ASP A 79 0.96 3.40 13.94
C ASP A 79 1.82 3.05 12.69
N GLY A 80 1.30 3.40 11.49
CA GLY A 80 1.94 3.17 10.20
C GLY A 80 1.75 1.77 9.65
N ASN A 81 0.72 1.03 10.08
CA ASN A 81 0.25 -0.14 9.37
C ASN A 81 -0.59 0.33 8.17
N TRP A 82 -0.43 -0.32 7.02
CA TRP A 82 -1.35 -0.08 5.92
C TRP A 82 -2.74 -0.68 6.27
N VAL A 83 -3.78 0.03 5.91
CA VAL A 83 -5.18 -0.38 6.10
C VAL A 83 -5.91 -0.51 4.77
N GLU A 84 -5.50 0.27 3.76
CA GLU A 84 -6.03 0.15 2.41
C GLU A 84 -4.94 0.33 1.37
N ILE A 85 -5.02 -0.44 0.28
CA ILE A 85 -4.23 -0.28 -0.95
C ILE A 85 -5.20 -0.26 -2.12
N GLU A 86 -5.16 0.80 -2.93
CA GLU A 86 -6.09 1.05 -4.01
C GLU A 86 -5.34 1.54 -5.27
N ALA A 87 -5.81 1.14 -6.45
CA ALA A 87 -5.41 1.78 -7.69
C ALA A 87 -6.28 3.02 -7.93
N VAL A 88 -5.64 4.20 -8.02
CA VAL A 88 -6.34 5.52 -8.16
C VAL A 88 -7.32 5.58 -9.34
N LYS A 89 -7.18 4.67 -10.31
CA LYS A 89 -8.11 4.55 -11.44
C LYS A 89 -9.02 3.34 -11.23
N ASP A 90 -10.31 3.51 -11.33
CA ASP A 90 -11.32 2.48 -11.14
C ASP A 90 -11.06 1.20 -11.96
N VAL A 91 -10.46 1.32 -13.15
CA VAL A 91 -10.07 0.17 -14.00
C VAL A 91 -8.64 -0.30 -13.76
N GLY A 92 -7.94 0.29 -12.80
CA GLY A 92 -6.60 -0.10 -12.38
C GLY A 92 -6.61 -1.34 -11.48
N THR A 93 -5.47 -1.96 -11.32
CA THR A 93 -5.30 -3.10 -10.40
C THR A 93 -4.16 -2.86 -9.43
N ILE A 94 -4.31 -3.34 -8.21
CA ILE A 94 -3.25 -3.36 -7.22
C ILE A 94 -2.29 -4.54 -7.46
N PRO A 95 -1.04 -4.48 -6.96
CA PRO A 95 -0.13 -5.62 -7.00
C PRO A 95 -0.69 -6.81 -6.21
N SER A 96 -0.69 -8.00 -6.82
CA SER A 96 -1.29 -9.21 -6.23
C SER A 96 -0.60 -9.69 -4.94
N GLU A 97 0.63 -9.26 -4.68
CA GLU A 97 1.38 -9.58 -3.46
C GLU A 97 0.75 -9.04 -2.17
N PHE A 98 -0.18 -8.08 -2.27
CA PHE A 98 -0.90 -7.53 -1.12
C PHE A 98 -2.23 -8.24 -0.85
N VAL A 99 -2.65 -9.12 -1.74
CA VAL A 99 -3.92 -9.85 -1.61
C VAL A 99 -3.65 -11.28 -1.14
N PRO A 100 -4.33 -11.77 -0.09
CA PRO A 100 -4.24 -13.15 0.32
C PRO A 100 -4.53 -14.13 -0.83
N LYS A 101 -3.79 -15.22 -0.88
CA LYS A 101 -3.87 -16.18 -2.00
C LYS A 101 -5.28 -16.73 -2.20
N ASP A 102 -5.98 -17.04 -1.11
CA ASP A 102 -7.31 -17.65 -1.18
C ASP A 102 -8.34 -16.67 -1.77
N ILE A 103 -8.19 -15.36 -1.50
CA ILE A 103 -8.98 -14.29 -2.15
C ILE A 103 -8.65 -14.19 -3.64
N LEU A 104 -7.36 -14.21 -4.01
CA LEU A 104 -6.94 -14.19 -5.42
C LEU A 104 -7.52 -15.39 -6.19
N ASP A 105 -7.46 -16.59 -5.62
CA ASP A 105 -8.00 -17.81 -6.22
C ASP A 105 -9.52 -17.68 -6.41
N TYR A 106 -10.24 -17.22 -5.38
CA TYR A 106 -11.68 -17.00 -5.45
C TYR A 106 -12.08 -16.01 -6.55
N VAL A 107 -11.43 -14.84 -6.61
CA VAL A 107 -11.71 -13.82 -7.63
C VAL A 107 -11.41 -14.38 -9.03
N THR A 108 -10.28 -15.08 -9.21
CA THR A 108 -9.91 -15.68 -10.49
C THR A 108 -10.93 -16.71 -10.97
N GLU A 109 -11.51 -17.50 -10.05
CA GLU A 109 -12.48 -18.55 -10.39
C GLU A 109 -13.88 -17.99 -10.69
N HIS A 110 -14.34 -17.00 -9.90
CA HIS A 110 -15.73 -16.55 -9.93
C HIS A 110 -15.95 -15.24 -10.70
N TYR A 111 -14.90 -14.43 -10.92
CA TYR A 111 -14.97 -13.11 -11.55
C TYR A 111 -14.00 -13.01 -12.74
N LEU A 112 -14.19 -13.89 -13.72
CA LEU A 112 -13.33 -14.01 -14.91
C LEU A 112 -13.19 -12.67 -15.65
N GLY A 113 -11.95 -12.25 -15.85
CA GLY A 113 -11.60 -11.03 -16.58
C GLY A 113 -11.65 -9.74 -15.76
N LEU A 114 -12.04 -9.81 -14.49
CA LEU A 114 -11.93 -8.70 -13.56
C LEU A 114 -10.62 -8.77 -12.78
N GLY A 115 -10.08 -7.61 -12.44
CA GLY A 115 -8.94 -7.45 -11.55
C GLY A 115 -9.38 -6.90 -10.20
N ILE A 116 -8.50 -6.92 -9.21
CA ILE A 116 -8.71 -6.32 -7.90
C ILE A 116 -8.21 -4.88 -7.96
N ASN A 117 -9.12 -3.92 -7.75
CA ASN A 117 -8.83 -2.49 -7.72
C ASN A 117 -8.35 -2.05 -6.34
N SER A 118 -8.98 -2.56 -5.27
CA SER A 118 -8.57 -2.25 -3.89
C SER A 118 -8.65 -3.45 -2.95
N ILE A 119 -7.94 -3.35 -1.85
CA ILE A 119 -8.05 -4.20 -0.66
C ILE A 119 -8.05 -3.32 0.58
N GLU A 120 -9.05 -3.45 1.43
CA GLU A 120 -9.12 -2.84 2.75
C GLU A 120 -9.10 -3.92 3.85
N ILE A 121 -8.36 -3.65 4.93
CA ILE A 121 -8.32 -4.52 6.10
C ILE A 121 -9.35 -4.04 7.11
N GLU A 122 -10.36 -4.85 7.34
CA GLU A 122 -11.40 -4.62 8.34
C GLU A 122 -11.06 -5.32 9.66
N ASP A 123 -11.89 -5.09 10.71
CA ASP A 123 -11.70 -5.73 12.02
C ASP A 123 -11.87 -7.24 11.98
N ASP A 124 -12.71 -7.74 11.09
CA ASP A 124 -13.12 -9.13 10.99
C ASP A 124 -12.83 -9.78 9.63
N GLY A 125 -12.13 -9.06 8.71
CA GLY A 125 -11.81 -9.61 7.40
C GLY A 125 -11.18 -8.62 6.44
N TYR A 126 -11.56 -8.77 5.18
CA TYR A 126 -11.11 -7.95 4.06
C TYR A 126 -12.31 -7.52 3.20
N GLU A 127 -12.29 -6.27 2.77
CA GLU A 127 -13.13 -5.79 1.67
C GLU A 127 -12.27 -5.67 0.41
N ILE A 128 -12.76 -6.18 -0.70
CA ILE A 128 -12.10 -6.18 -2.02
C ILE A 128 -13.01 -5.50 -3.02
N GLU A 129 -12.53 -4.43 -3.66
CA GLU A 129 -13.22 -3.86 -4.82
C GLU A 129 -12.63 -4.43 -6.11
N LEU A 130 -13.50 -4.85 -7.02
CA LEU A 130 -13.12 -5.27 -8.36
C LEU A 130 -13.13 -4.10 -9.36
N THR A 131 -12.48 -4.28 -10.50
CA THR A 131 -12.34 -3.24 -11.54
C THR A 131 -13.66 -2.84 -12.23
N ASP A 132 -14.76 -3.48 -11.90
CA ASP A 132 -16.11 -3.09 -12.34
C ASP A 132 -16.96 -2.43 -11.22
N GLY A 133 -16.34 -2.19 -10.04
CA GLY A 133 -16.98 -1.58 -8.88
C GLY A 133 -17.82 -2.57 -8.06
N THR A 134 -17.55 -3.88 -8.19
CA THR A 134 -18.17 -4.89 -7.32
C THR A 134 -17.36 -5.03 -6.04
N ASP A 135 -18.02 -4.91 -4.88
CA ASP A 135 -17.41 -5.09 -3.57
C ASP A 135 -17.67 -6.49 -3.02
N LEU A 136 -16.63 -7.12 -2.49
CA LEU A 136 -16.63 -8.49 -1.98
C LEU A 136 -16.06 -8.51 -0.57
N ASP A 137 -16.80 -9.09 0.38
CA ASP A 137 -16.31 -9.30 1.75
C ASP A 137 -15.77 -10.71 1.94
N PHE A 138 -14.65 -10.79 2.65
CA PHE A 138 -13.96 -12.02 3.05
C PHE A 138 -13.63 -12.00 4.53
N ASP A 139 -13.63 -13.15 5.19
CA ASP A 139 -13.12 -13.25 6.56
C ASP A 139 -11.58 -13.21 6.61
N LEU A 140 -11.02 -13.25 7.83
CA LEU A 140 -9.56 -13.21 8.05
C LEU A 140 -8.81 -14.43 7.46
N ASP A 141 -9.50 -15.53 7.20
CA ASP A 141 -8.95 -16.72 6.55
C ASP A 141 -9.07 -16.64 5.01
N GLY A 142 -9.63 -15.56 4.47
CA GLY A 142 -9.83 -15.35 3.04
C GLY A 142 -11.04 -16.11 2.46
N VAL A 143 -11.98 -16.54 3.31
CA VAL A 143 -13.21 -17.20 2.88
C VAL A 143 -14.27 -16.14 2.52
N PHE A 144 -14.84 -16.28 1.33
CA PHE A 144 -15.89 -15.37 0.86
C PHE A 144 -17.12 -15.35 1.77
N ILE A 145 -17.59 -14.17 2.10
CA ILE A 145 -18.79 -13.94 2.93
C ILE A 145 -19.97 -13.50 2.06
N LYS A 146 -19.84 -12.37 1.35
CA LYS A 146 -20.92 -11.78 0.56
C LYS A 146 -20.42 -10.84 -0.52
N VAL A 147 -21.32 -10.49 -1.43
CA VAL A 147 -21.18 -9.29 -2.28
C VAL A 147 -21.83 -8.14 -1.53
N ASP A 148 -21.08 -7.07 -1.30
CA ASP A 148 -21.66 -5.81 -0.82
C ASP A 148 -22.10 -4.95 -2.03
N LYS A 149 -23.13 -4.11 -1.84
CA LYS A 149 -23.72 -3.30 -2.91
C LYS A 149 -23.88 -1.86 -2.43
#